data_80cbb716560a16a9d800e888435d57ae
#
_entry.id   80cbb716560a16a9d800e888435d57ae
#
_cell.length_a   1.000
_cell.length_b   1.000
_cell.length_c   1.000
_cell.angle_alpha   90.00
_cell.angle_beta   90.00
_cell.angle_gamma   90.00
#
_symmetry.space_group_name_H-M   'P 1'
#
loop_
_entity.id
_entity.type
_entity.pdbx_description
1 polymer ?
#
loop_
_entity_poly.entity_id
_entity_poly.type
_entity_poly.pdbx_seq_one_letter_code
_entity_poly.pdbx_strand_id
1 'polypeptide(L)'
;MSSMSSILYLHGFASSPASWKVRELSNALKARGQGYRLICPALSTVPNEAIAQAEAIIESRVGPLTLIGSSLGGYYATWLAEKHLLRAALINPAVAAPASLEKYLGPQTNLHTGAPFEFTEAHLAQLRALEAPKITPGRYFLMVETGDEVLDYRKAVQRYEGCKQAVFEGGDHSFTRFPEMVPQLLEF
;
A
#
# COMPACT_ATOMS: atom_id res chain seq x y z
N MET A 1 22.88 -14.98 -11.38
CA MET A 1 21.49 -15.27 -10.97
C MET A 1 20.87 -13.92 -10.60
N SER A 2 19.78 -13.50 -11.28
CA SER A 2 19.10 -12.26 -10.90
C SER A 2 18.54 -12.44 -9.50
N SER A 3 18.96 -11.62 -8.55
CA SER A 3 18.45 -11.67 -7.18
C SER A 3 16.97 -11.26 -7.22
N MET A 4 16.09 -12.15 -6.74
CA MET A 4 14.66 -11.85 -6.67
C MET A 4 14.41 -10.69 -5.71
N SER A 5 13.56 -9.74 -6.12
CA SER A 5 13.21 -8.57 -5.31
C SER A 5 12.54 -8.96 -3.99
N SER A 6 12.97 -8.39 -2.88
CA SER A 6 12.18 -8.40 -1.64
C SER A 6 10.91 -7.57 -1.81
N ILE A 7 9.92 -7.83 -1.01
CA ILE A 7 8.62 -7.15 -1.05
C ILE A 7 8.37 -6.51 0.31
N LEU A 8 8.20 -5.19 0.35
CA LEU A 8 7.71 -4.48 1.52
C LEU A 8 6.23 -4.15 1.32
N TYR A 9 5.37 -4.81 2.10
CA TYR A 9 3.93 -4.59 2.04
C TYR A 9 3.49 -3.57 3.09
N LEU A 10 2.83 -2.52 2.65
CA LEU A 10 2.29 -1.43 3.47
C LEU A 10 0.76 -1.57 3.51
N HIS A 11 0.24 -1.92 4.69
CA HIS A 11 -1.20 -2.11 4.88
C HIS A 11 -1.96 -0.80 5.02
N GLY A 12 -3.30 -0.85 4.97
CA GLY A 12 -4.17 0.31 5.02
C GLY A 12 -4.39 0.88 6.43
N PHE A 13 -5.23 1.91 6.48
CA PHE A 13 -5.69 2.54 7.73
C PHE A 13 -6.40 1.52 8.63
N ALA A 14 -6.16 1.61 9.94
CA ALA A 14 -6.74 0.70 10.95
C ALA A 14 -6.54 -0.80 10.64
N SER A 15 -5.54 -1.16 9.85
CA SER A 15 -5.27 -2.53 9.41
C SER A 15 -4.00 -3.10 10.07
N SER A 16 -3.57 -4.29 9.64
CA SER A 16 -2.39 -4.97 10.19
C SER A 16 -1.78 -5.97 9.21
N PRO A 17 -0.62 -6.56 9.52
CA PRO A 17 -0.06 -7.69 8.77
C PRO A 17 -0.97 -8.93 8.72
N ALA A 18 -1.98 -9.02 9.57
CA ALA A 18 -2.94 -10.12 9.57
C ALA A 18 -4.06 -9.95 8.53
N SER A 19 -4.05 -8.88 7.72
CA SER A 19 -5.04 -8.67 6.67
C SER A 19 -5.06 -9.83 5.65
N TRP A 20 -6.23 -10.09 5.08
CA TRP A 20 -6.39 -11.24 4.19
C TRP A 20 -5.48 -11.16 2.95
N LYS A 21 -5.28 -9.98 2.35
CA LYS A 21 -4.35 -9.79 1.22
C LYS A 21 -2.90 -10.16 1.57
N VAL A 22 -2.45 -9.80 2.77
CA VAL A 22 -1.10 -10.18 3.23
C VAL A 22 -0.99 -11.69 3.39
N ARG A 23 -2.03 -12.34 3.92
CA ARG A 23 -2.07 -13.81 4.06
C ARG A 23 -2.06 -14.50 2.69
N GLU A 24 -2.87 -14.03 1.74
CA GLU A 24 -2.90 -14.56 0.36
C GLU A 24 -1.53 -14.44 -0.31
N LEU A 25 -0.90 -13.27 -0.23
CA LEU A 25 0.45 -13.06 -0.78
C LEU A 25 1.49 -13.95 -0.09
N SER A 26 1.44 -14.06 1.24
CA SER A 26 2.32 -14.92 2.03
C SER A 26 2.18 -16.38 1.60
N ASN A 27 0.95 -16.87 1.47
CA ASN A 27 0.68 -18.26 1.04
C ASN A 27 1.20 -18.52 -0.38
N ALA A 28 0.96 -17.59 -1.30
CA ALA A 28 1.44 -17.70 -2.67
C ALA A 28 2.97 -17.69 -2.77
N LEU A 29 3.65 -16.89 -1.96
CA LEU A 29 5.12 -16.89 -1.88
C LEU A 29 5.66 -18.14 -1.21
N LYS A 30 5.05 -18.63 -0.13
CA LYS A 30 5.44 -19.88 0.56
C LYS A 30 5.31 -21.09 -0.38
N ALA A 31 4.23 -21.18 -1.15
CA ALA A 31 4.02 -22.23 -2.13
C ALA A 31 5.12 -22.27 -3.22
N ARG A 32 5.81 -21.14 -3.44
CA ARG A 32 6.96 -21.03 -4.35
C ARG A 32 8.33 -21.16 -3.65
N GLY A 33 8.37 -21.48 -2.36
CA GLY A 33 9.60 -21.47 -1.56
C GLY A 33 10.21 -20.07 -1.34
N GLN A 34 9.42 -19.01 -1.52
CA GLN A 34 9.87 -17.62 -1.53
C GLN A 34 9.30 -16.78 -0.37
N GLY A 35 8.77 -17.43 0.67
CA GLY A 35 8.15 -16.74 1.80
C GLY A 35 9.05 -15.70 2.49
N TYR A 36 10.38 -15.89 2.41
CA TYR A 36 11.39 -14.97 2.94
C TYR A 36 11.43 -13.59 2.26
N ARG A 37 10.80 -13.46 1.09
CA ARG A 37 10.76 -12.19 0.35
C ARG A 37 9.79 -11.17 0.94
N LEU A 38 8.75 -11.63 1.65
CA LEU A 38 7.70 -10.76 2.16
C LEU A 38 8.07 -10.16 3.52
N ILE A 39 8.04 -8.85 3.58
CA ILE A 39 8.17 -8.05 4.80
C ILE A 39 6.89 -7.23 4.93
N CYS A 40 6.17 -7.40 6.02
CA CYS A 40 4.98 -6.63 6.32
C CYS A 40 5.02 -6.22 7.79
N PRO A 41 5.53 -5.01 8.10
CA PRO A 41 5.56 -4.52 9.47
C PRO A 41 4.14 -4.18 9.96
N ALA A 42 3.91 -4.26 11.26
CA ALA A 42 2.77 -3.62 11.88
C ALA A 42 3.05 -2.09 11.91
N LEU A 43 2.50 -1.37 10.94
CA LEU A 43 2.71 0.07 10.82
C LEU A 43 2.04 0.81 11.98
N SER A 44 2.72 1.83 12.51
CA SER A 44 2.14 2.75 13.47
C SER A 44 0.90 3.43 12.91
N THR A 45 -0.05 3.76 13.79
CA THR A 45 -1.20 4.59 13.45
C THR A 45 -0.84 6.06 13.26
N VAL A 46 0.37 6.47 13.69
CA VAL A 46 0.95 7.80 13.48
C VAL A 46 1.70 7.83 12.14
N PRO A 47 1.29 8.64 11.14
CA PRO A 47 1.85 8.57 9.79
C PRO A 47 3.37 8.73 9.70
N ASN A 48 3.94 9.67 10.44
CA ASN A 48 5.41 9.87 10.43
C ASN A 48 6.17 8.68 11.00
N GLU A 49 5.62 8.00 12.02
CA GLU A 49 6.22 6.79 12.58
C GLU A 49 6.09 5.61 11.60
N ALA A 50 4.94 5.48 10.93
CA ALA A 50 4.74 4.46 9.90
C ALA A 50 5.75 4.61 8.75
N ILE A 51 6.01 5.83 8.32
CA ILE A 51 7.02 6.14 7.31
C ILE A 51 8.43 5.82 7.85
N ALA A 52 8.77 6.24 9.06
CA ALA A 52 10.07 5.95 9.66
C ALA A 52 10.33 4.43 9.78
N GLN A 53 9.31 3.65 10.16
CA GLN A 53 9.38 2.18 10.16
C GLN A 53 9.67 1.61 8.76
N ALA A 54 8.99 2.10 7.74
CA ALA A 54 9.19 1.66 6.36
C ALA A 54 10.58 2.07 5.84
N GLU A 55 11.03 3.28 6.10
CA GLU A 55 12.35 3.77 5.71
C GLU A 55 13.48 2.98 6.37
N ALA A 56 13.38 2.68 7.65
CA ALA A 56 14.36 1.85 8.34
C ALA A 56 14.51 0.46 7.69
N ILE A 57 13.40 -0.12 7.19
CA ILE A 57 13.42 -1.38 6.44
C ILE A 57 14.10 -1.17 5.08
N ILE A 58 13.75 -0.13 4.34
CA ILE A 58 14.31 0.17 3.02
C ILE A 58 15.85 0.36 3.14
N GLU A 59 16.30 1.15 4.10
CA GLU A 59 17.71 1.48 4.32
C GLU A 59 18.54 0.29 4.80
N SER A 60 17.94 -0.61 5.58
CA SER A 60 18.63 -1.82 6.07
C SER A 60 18.77 -2.92 5.01
N ARG A 61 18.11 -2.80 3.85
CA ARG A 61 18.09 -3.87 2.84
C ARG A 61 19.22 -3.75 1.83
N VAL A 62 19.79 -4.90 1.50
CA VAL A 62 20.72 -5.04 0.38
C VAL A 62 19.99 -5.76 -0.75
N GLY A 63 20.01 -5.19 -1.94
CA GLY A 63 19.39 -5.77 -3.14
C GLY A 63 18.05 -5.15 -3.52
N PRO A 64 17.40 -5.65 -4.58
CA PRO A 64 16.19 -5.06 -5.11
C PRO A 64 15.01 -5.20 -4.13
N LEU A 65 14.21 -4.14 -4.05
CA LEU A 65 13.01 -4.04 -3.23
C LEU A 65 11.85 -3.48 -4.05
N THR A 66 10.70 -4.10 -3.94
CA THR A 66 9.43 -3.62 -4.51
C THR A 66 8.46 -3.33 -3.38
N LEU A 67 7.81 -2.18 -3.44
CA LEU A 67 6.75 -1.83 -2.49
C LEU A 67 5.40 -2.40 -2.98
N ILE A 68 4.57 -2.84 -2.05
CA ILE A 68 3.15 -3.09 -2.31
C ILE A 68 2.37 -2.27 -1.30
N GLY A 69 1.44 -1.44 -1.78
CA GLY A 69 0.63 -0.61 -0.90
C GLY A 69 -0.86 -0.77 -1.15
N SER A 70 -1.64 -1.00 -0.10
CA SER A 70 -3.10 -1.11 -0.18
C SER A 70 -3.76 0.04 0.57
N SER A 71 -4.72 0.72 -0.06
CA SER A 71 -5.46 1.85 0.51
C SER A 71 -4.49 2.95 1.01
N LEU A 72 -4.49 3.32 2.30
CA LEU A 72 -3.51 4.25 2.88
C LEU A 72 -2.06 3.79 2.66
N GLY A 73 -1.81 2.49 2.72
CA GLY A 73 -0.49 1.93 2.40
C GLY A 73 -0.04 2.23 0.96
N GLY A 74 -0.99 2.40 0.03
CA GLY A 74 -0.72 2.86 -1.34
C GLY A 74 -0.25 4.31 -1.39
N TYR A 75 -0.80 5.17 -0.53
CA TYR A 75 -0.34 6.55 -0.36
C TYR A 75 1.12 6.59 0.15
N TYR A 76 1.42 5.83 1.19
CA TYR A 76 2.77 5.70 1.72
C TYR A 76 3.76 5.12 0.69
N ALA A 77 3.34 4.04 0.00
CA ALA A 77 4.15 3.42 -1.05
C ALA A 77 4.51 4.40 -2.16
N THR A 78 3.59 5.31 -2.52
CA THR A 78 3.83 6.32 -3.54
C THR A 78 4.90 7.30 -3.12
N TRP A 79 4.78 7.86 -1.91
CA TRP A 79 5.79 8.79 -1.39
C TRP A 79 7.18 8.13 -1.26
N LEU A 80 7.22 6.91 -0.71
CA LEU A 80 8.46 6.15 -0.55
C LEU A 80 9.08 5.76 -1.90
N ALA A 81 8.26 5.37 -2.88
CA ALA A 81 8.75 5.01 -4.21
C ALA A 81 9.39 6.18 -4.94
N GLU A 82 8.82 7.38 -4.82
CA GLU A 82 9.43 8.59 -5.41
C GLU A 82 10.70 8.99 -4.67
N LYS A 83 10.68 8.98 -3.33
CA LYS A 83 11.83 9.35 -2.50
C LYS A 83 13.04 8.40 -2.69
N HIS A 84 12.79 7.10 -2.69
CA HIS A 84 13.85 6.07 -2.73
C HIS A 84 14.06 5.43 -4.10
N LEU A 85 13.42 5.96 -5.15
CA LEU A 85 13.52 5.50 -6.53
C LEU A 85 13.13 4.01 -6.70
N LEU A 86 12.11 3.55 -5.95
CA LEU A 86 11.65 2.17 -5.94
C LEU A 86 10.46 1.96 -6.88
N ARG A 87 10.14 0.70 -7.17
CA ARG A 87 8.88 0.29 -7.83
C ARG A 87 7.80 0.06 -6.79
N ALA A 88 6.55 0.35 -7.14
CA ALA A 88 5.40 0.15 -6.25
C ALA A 88 4.19 -0.42 -6.98
N ALA A 89 3.64 -1.51 -6.48
CA ALA A 89 2.33 -2.01 -6.87
C ALA A 89 1.28 -1.47 -5.90
N LEU A 90 0.21 -0.90 -6.43
CA LEU A 90 -0.79 -0.16 -5.67
C LEU A 90 -2.16 -0.83 -5.82
N ILE A 91 -2.84 -1.09 -4.70
CA ILE A 91 -4.10 -1.81 -4.64
C ILE A 91 -5.14 -0.89 -4.03
N ASN A 92 -6.15 -0.47 -4.83
CA ASN A 92 -7.17 0.50 -4.41
C ASN A 92 -6.55 1.64 -3.57
N PRO A 93 -5.53 2.38 -4.08
CA PRO A 93 -4.76 3.31 -3.27
C PRO A 93 -5.55 4.56 -2.93
N ALA A 94 -5.37 5.07 -1.71
CA ALA A 94 -5.80 6.41 -1.37
C ALA A 94 -4.86 7.43 -2.04
N VAL A 95 -5.37 8.19 -3.01
CA VAL A 95 -4.58 9.21 -3.73
C VAL A 95 -4.67 10.59 -3.08
N ALA A 96 -5.70 10.81 -2.28
CA ALA A 96 -5.91 12.02 -1.49
C ALA A 96 -6.19 11.63 -0.03
N ALA A 97 -5.22 10.93 0.59
CA ALA A 97 -5.40 10.35 1.92
C ALA A 97 -5.85 11.36 2.98
N PRO A 98 -5.33 12.61 3.06
CA PRO A 98 -5.81 13.58 4.04
C PRO A 98 -7.31 13.83 3.93
N ALA A 99 -7.82 14.10 2.73
CA ALA A 99 -9.24 14.37 2.51
C ALA A 99 -10.11 13.11 2.73
N SER A 100 -9.62 11.93 2.34
CA SER A 100 -10.36 10.68 2.49
C SER A 100 -10.49 10.24 3.95
N LEU A 101 -9.52 10.61 4.80
CA LEU A 101 -9.44 10.19 6.20
C LEU A 101 -9.99 11.22 7.19
N GLU A 102 -10.27 12.46 6.77
CA GLU A 102 -10.81 13.51 7.64
C GLU A 102 -12.08 13.07 8.39
N LYS A 103 -12.94 12.30 7.76
CA LYS A 103 -14.16 11.74 8.36
C LYS A 103 -13.91 10.73 9.49
N TYR A 104 -12.67 10.28 9.68
CA TYR A 104 -12.27 9.31 10.71
C TYR A 104 -11.54 9.97 11.89
N LEU A 105 -11.52 11.31 11.97
CA LEU A 105 -10.99 12.00 13.15
C LEU A 105 -11.68 11.53 14.43
N GLY A 106 -10.89 11.37 15.48
CA GLY A 106 -11.35 10.90 16.79
C GLY A 106 -10.99 9.44 17.07
N PRO A 107 -11.72 8.81 18.01
CA PRO A 107 -11.45 7.42 18.43
C PRO A 107 -11.66 6.41 17.31
N GLN A 108 -10.68 5.55 17.11
CA GLN A 108 -10.69 4.48 16.12
C GLN A 108 -10.29 3.16 16.77
N THR A 109 -10.53 2.07 16.05
CA THR A 109 -10.13 0.72 16.47
C THR A 109 -9.47 -0.01 15.32
N ASN A 110 -8.34 -0.66 15.58
CA ASN A 110 -7.70 -1.51 14.60
C ASN A 110 -8.58 -2.72 14.27
N LEU A 111 -8.88 -2.92 13.01
CA LEU A 111 -9.84 -3.92 12.51
C LEU A 111 -9.41 -5.38 12.76
N HIS A 112 -8.12 -5.61 13.02
CA HIS A 112 -7.58 -6.97 13.19
C HIS A 112 -7.14 -7.27 14.62
N THR A 113 -6.65 -6.24 15.33
CA THR A 113 -6.14 -6.42 16.69
C THR A 113 -7.14 -5.99 17.77
N GLY A 114 -8.15 -5.20 17.41
CA GLY A 114 -9.07 -4.58 18.35
C GLY A 114 -8.44 -3.45 19.18
N ALA A 115 -7.16 -3.09 18.94
CA ALA A 115 -6.48 -2.05 19.69
C ALA A 115 -7.09 -0.68 19.38
N PRO A 116 -7.47 0.11 20.42
CA PRO A 116 -7.96 1.47 20.23
C PRO A 116 -6.81 2.42 19.90
N PHE A 117 -7.10 3.44 19.10
CA PHE A 117 -6.19 4.57 18.84
C PHE A 117 -6.99 5.84 18.55
N GLU A 118 -6.34 6.99 18.68
CA GLU A 118 -6.92 8.29 18.35
C GLU A 118 -6.36 8.77 17.01
N PHE A 119 -7.22 9.10 16.05
CA PHE A 119 -6.80 9.72 14.80
C PHE A 119 -7.07 11.23 14.86
N THR A 120 -6.03 12.04 14.71
CA THR A 120 -6.05 13.46 15.05
C THR A 120 -5.75 14.37 13.86
N GLU A 121 -6.02 15.67 14.00
CA GLU A 121 -5.61 16.70 13.02
C GLU A 121 -4.10 16.73 12.79
N ALA A 122 -3.29 16.40 13.81
CA ALA A 122 -1.85 16.27 13.64
C ALA A 122 -1.50 15.13 12.67
N HIS A 123 -2.23 14.02 12.69
CA HIS A 123 -2.05 12.93 11.73
C HIS A 123 -2.43 13.35 10.31
N LEU A 124 -3.52 14.12 10.13
CA LEU A 124 -3.87 14.68 8.83
C LEU A 124 -2.79 15.65 8.30
N ALA A 125 -2.23 16.49 9.18
CA ALA A 125 -1.13 17.38 8.81
C ALA A 125 0.11 16.59 8.35
N GLN A 126 0.45 15.50 9.05
CA GLN A 126 1.54 14.60 8.65
C GLN A 126 1.26 13.95 7.29
N LEU A 127 0.03 13.50 7.04
CA LEU A 127 -0.33 12.95 5.73
C LEU A 127 -0.20 14.00 4.61
N ARG A 128 -0.61 15.25 4.85
CA ARG A 128 -0.42 16.32 3.86
C ARG A 128 1.05 16.53 3.49
N ALA A 129 1.96 16.40 4.47
CA ALA A 129 3.41 16.50 4.23
C ALA A 129 3.99 15.30 3.44
N LEU A 130 3.28 14.19 3.39
CA LEU A 130 3.65 12.97 2.65
C LEU A 130 3.03 12.92 1.24
N GLU A 131 2.50 14.01 0.74
CA GLU A 131 2.00 14.06 -0.63
C GLU A 131 3.17 14.03 -1.63
N ALA A 132 3.15 13.05 -2.55
CA ALA A 132 4.09 13.02 -3.66
C ALA A 132 3.59 13.93 -4.79
N PRO A 133 4.26 15.06 -5.09
CA PRO A 133 3.73 16.03 -6.07
C PRO A 133 3.76 15.51 -7.50
N LYS A 134 4.68 14.58 -7.79
CA LYS A 134 4.87 13.99 -9.13
C LYS A 134 4.90 12.48 -9.05
N ILE A 135 4.47 11.85 -10.14
CA ILE A 135 4.51 10.39 -10.34
C ILE A 135 5.45 10.09 -11.48
N THR A 136 6.36 9.13 -11.27
CA THR A 136 7.24 8.59 -12.32
C THR A 136 6.59 7.34 -12.93
N PRO A 137 5.95 7.42 -14.11
CA PRO A 137 5.03 6.38 -14.58
C PRO A 137 5.61 4.96 -14.63
N GLY A 138 6.86 4.80 -15.02
CA GLY A 138 7.53 3.50 -15.12
C GLY A 138 7.73 2.76 -13.79
N ARG A 139 7.45 3.40 -12.65
CA ARG A 139 7.62 2.80 -11.32
C ARG A 139 6.38 2.10 -10.80
N TYR A 140 5.20 2.34 -11.39
CA TYR A 140 3.94 1.92 -10.76
C TYR A 140 3.20 0.87 -11.55
N PHE A 141 2.56 -0.02 -10.80
CA PHE A 141 1.50 -0.89 -11.26
C PHE A 141 0.25 -0.63 -10.42
N LEU A 142 -0.71 0.08 -10.99
CA LEU A 142 -2.01 0.36 -10.36
C LEU A 142 -2.97 -0.80 -10.59
N MET A 143 -3.64 -1.23 -9.53
CA MET A 143 -4.72 -2.21 -9.55
C MET A 143 -5.93 -1.65 -8.80
N VAL A 144 -7.05 -1.48 -9.47
CA VAL A 144 -8.29 -0.93 -8.88
C VAL A 144 -9.51 -1.72 -9.30
N GLU A 145 -10.51 -1.77 -8.44
CA GLU A 145 -11.87 -2.25 -8.71
C GLU A 145 -12.84 -1.08 -8.77
N THR A 146 -13.72 -1.04 -9.80
CA THR A 146 -14.64 0.09 -10.02
C THR A 146 -15.76 0.16 -9.00
N GLY A 147 -16.01 -0.94 -8.29
CA GLY A 147 -16.98 -1.04 -7.19
C GLY A 147 -16.44 -0.63 -5.82
N ASP A 148 -15.23 -0.06 -5.75
CA ASP A 148 -14.69 0.47 -4.49
C ASP A 148 -15.63 1.53 -3.91
N GLU A 149 -16.27 1.19 -2.78
CA GLU A 149 -17.27 2.02 -2.09
C GLU A 149 -16.64 3.05 -1.14
N VAL A 150 -15.33 2.94 -0.90
CA VAL A 150 -14.58 3.82 0.01
C VAL A 150 -13.86 4.93 -0.75
N LEU A 151 -13.24 4.57 -1.88
CA LEU A 151 -12.38 5.46 -2.68
C LEU A 151 -12.85 5.50 -4.13
N ASP A 152 -12.95 6.69 -4.70
CA ASP A 152 -13.24 6.85 -6.13
C ASP A 152 -12.03 6.39 -6.96
N TYR A 153 -12.11 5.21 -7.57
CA TYR A 153 -11.08 4.61 -8.40
C TYR A 153 -10.63 5.52 -9.56
N ARG A 154 -11.52 6.38 -10.09
CA ARG A 154 -11.21 7.30 -11.21
C ARG A 154 -10.10 8.28 -10.83
N LYS A 155 -10.05 8.71 -9.57
CA LYS A 155 -8.96 9.55 -9.06
C LYS A 155 -7.62 8.82 -9.10
N ALA A 156 -7.59 7.52 -8.78
CA ALA A 156 -6.39 6.71 -8.89
C ALA A 156 -5.99 6.52 -10.36
N VAL A 157 -6.93 6.16 -11.23
CA VAL A 157 -6.69 6.01 -12.68
C VAL A 157 -6.09 7.28 -13.28
N GLN A 158 -6.64 8.45 -12.94
CA GLN A 158 -6.14 9.75 -13.38
C GLN A 158 -4.76 10.06 -12.78
N ARG A 159 -4.58 9.83 -11.48
CA ARG A 159 -3.31 10.11 -10.76
C ARG A 159 -2.14 9.32 -11.33
N TYR A 160 -2.38 8.07 -11.73
CA TYR A 160 -1.37 7.17 -12.28
C TYR A 160 -1.48 7.02 -13.80
N GLU A 161 -1.94 8.07 -14.49
CA GLU A 161 -1.95 8.10 -15.95
C GLU A 161 -0.55 7.84 -16.52
N GLY A 162 -0.45 7.01 -17.56
CA GLY A 162 0.82 6.56 -18.14
C GLY A 162 1.54 5.44 -17.38
N CYS A 163 1.06 5.03 -16.20
CA CYS A 163 1.55 3.85 -15.49
C CYS A 163 0.91 2.56 -16.03
N LYS A 164 1.51 1.40 -15.71
CA LYS A 164 0.81 0.11 -15.89
C LYS A 164 -0.43 0.10 -15.01
N GLN A 165 -1.60 -0.19 -15.58
CA GLN A 165 -2.87 -0.21 -14.87
C GLN A 165 -3.66 -1.48 -15.16
N ALA A 166 -4.36 -2.00 -14.15
CA ALA A 166 -5.37 -3.03 -14.23
C ALA A 166 -6.64 -2.51 -13.52
N VAL A 167 -7.65 -2.20 -14.32
CA VAL A 167 -8.94 -1.67 -13.85
C VAL A 167 -9.99 -2.75 -14.07
N PHE A 168 -10.64 -3.21 -13.00
CA PHE A 168 -11.62 -4.28 -13.03
C PHE A 168 -13.01 -3.76 -12.72
N GLU A 169 -13.98 -4.17 -13.49
CA GLU A 169 -15.37 -3.83 -13.24
C GLU A 169 -15.93 -4.58 -12.01
N GLY A 170 -16.69 -3.88 -11.18
CA GLY A 170 -17.24 -4.40 -9.94
C GLY A 170 -16.23 -4.49 -8.82
N GLY A 171 -16.37 -5.52 -7.98
CA GLY A 171 -15.53 -5.71 -6.79
C GLY A 171 -15.85 -4.71 -5.66
N ASP A 172 -14.89 -4.49 -4.77
CA ASP A 172 -15.06 -3.63 -3.60
C ASP A 172 -13.71 -3.03 -3.13
N HIS A 173 -13.71 -2.25 -2.03
CA HIS A 173 -12.48 -1.69 -1.46
C HIS A 173 -11.46 -2.75 -1.03
N SER A 174 -11.91 -3.95 -0.69
CA SER A 174 -11.03 -5.07 -0.30
C SER A 174 -10.20 -5.60 -1.47
N PHE A 175 -10.56 -5.26 -2.71
CA PHE A 175 -9.95 -5.78 -3.93
C PHE A 175 -10.05 -7.30 -4.02
N THR A 176 -11.25 -7.81 -4.23
CA THR A 176 -11.59 -9.24 -4.16
C THR A 176 -10.83 -10.10 -5.16
N ARG A 177 -10.36 -9.52 -6.26
CA ARG A 177 -9.54 -10.20 -7.29
C ARG A 177 -8.05 -10.32 -6.93
N PHE A 178 -7.67 -9.97 -5.71
CA PHE A 178 -6.26 -9.97 -5.31
C PHE A 178 -5.53 -11.30 -5.60
N PRO A 179 -6.09 -12.49 -5.30
CA PRO A 179 -5.42 -13.77 -5.59
C PRO A 179 -5.11 -13.97 -7.07
N GLU A 180 -6.00 -13.51 -7.97
CA GLU A 180 -5.81 -13.60 -9.42
C GLU A 180 -4.67 -12.69 -9.91
N MET A 181 -4.42 -11.60 -9.20
CA MET A 181 -3.39 -10.62 -9.54
C MET A 181 -2.00 -10.93 -8.97
N VAL A 182 -1.91 -11.85 -8.00
CA VAL A 182 -0.63 -12.22 -7.38
C VAL A 182 0.45 -12.64 -8.41
N PRO A 183 0.18 -13.47 -9.43
CA PRO A 183 1.19 -13.79 -10.43
C PRO A 183 1.77 -12.57 -11.11
N GLN A 184 0.93 -11.68 -11.64
CA GLN A 184 1.36 -10.45 -12.32
C GLN A 184 2.09 -9.46 -11.38
N LEU A 185 1.68 -9.43 -10.12
CA LEU A 185 2.31 -8.62 -9.08
C LEU A 185 3.72 -9.11 -8.75
N LEU A 186 3.96 -10.42 -8.76
CA LEU A 186 5.27 -11.01 -8.50
C LEU A 186 6.23 -10.89 -9.68
N GLU A 187 5.73 -10.70 -10.89
CA GLU A 187 6.50 -10.42 -12.11
C GLU A 187 6.83 -8.92 -12.28
N PHE A 188 6.05 -8.06 -11.62
CA PHE A 188 6.27 -6.62 -11.61
C PHE A 188 7.44 -6.27 -10.69
#